data_6870b3057c5c5007069f7a87bb7a8759
#
_entry.id   6870b3057c5c5007069f7a87bb7a8759
#
_cell.length_a   1.000
_cell.length_b   1.000
_cell.length_c   1.000
_cell.angle_alpha   90.00
_cell.angle_beta   90.00
_cell.angle_gamma   90.00
#
_symmetry.space_group_name_H-M   'P 1'
#
loop_
_entity.id
_entity.type
_entity.pdbx_description
1 polymer ?
#
loop_
_entity_poly.entity_id
_entity_poly.type
_entity_poly.pdbx_seq_one_letter_code
_entity_poly.pdbx_strand_id
1 'polypeptide(L)'
;WEAVYLDRIARTVERDKNHACVVMWSLGNEAGTGRNLAATAHWVHRRDPGRPVHYEGDHTAAYTDVYSRMYPSPAEVAAICADSGVVPGLSPVETARVSTRPFVMCEYAHAMGNGPGALDTYDAQVDASPRHHGGFVWEWRDHGILAHTADGTPFFAYGGDFGEVVHDGNFVMDGMVLPDDTPTPGLAEFAAVNAPVTLAASPGRLTVVN
;
A
#
# COMPACT_ATOMS: atom_id res chain seq x y z
N TRP A 1 2.01 -26.52 -7.21
CA TRP A 1 1.76 -25.50 -6.17
C TRP A 1 0.33 -24.95 -6.20
N GLU A 2 -0.42 -25.06 -7.33
CA GLU A 2 -1.77 -24.49 -7.47
C GLU A 2 -2.71 -24.82 -6.30
N ALA A 3 -2.78 -26.10 -5.89
CA ALA A 3 -3.63 -26.54 -4.78
C ALA A 3 -3.26 -25.84 -3.45
N VAL A 4 -1.98 -25.55 -3.23
CA VAL A 4 -1.52 -24.84 -2.02
C VAL A 4 -1.94 -23.36 -2.05
N TYR A 5 -1.84 -22.72 -3.20
CA TYR A 5 -2.32 -21.34 -3.39
C TYR A 5 -3.83 -21.25 -3.16
N LEU A 6 -4.59 -22.17 -3.75
CA LEU A 6 -6.04 -22.25 -3.60
C LEU A 6 -6.46 -22.51 -2.15
N ASP A 7 -5.80 -23.42 -1.45
CA ASP A 7 -6.10 -23.69 -0.02
C ASP A 7 -5.88 -22.44 0.84
N ARG A 8 -4.78 -21.71 0.63
CA ARG A 8 -4.47 -20.51 1.40
C ARG A 8 -5.50 -19.39 1.17
N ILE A 9 -5.78 -19.06 -0.08
CA ILE A 9 -6.76 -18.00 -0.38
C ILE A 9 -8.17 -18.40 0.06
N ALA A 10 -8.54 -19.66 -0.09
CA ALA A 10 -9.83 -20.14 0.37
C ALA A 10 -10.01 -19.97 1.89
N ARG A 11 -8.99 -20.34 2.67
CA ARG A 11 -9.01 -20.14 4.14
C ARG A 11 -9.13 -18.67 4.51
N THR A 12 -8.40 -17.79 3.84
CA THR A 12 -8.45 -16.34 4.07
C THR A 12 -9.86 -15.80 3.79
N VAL A 13 -10.40 -16.09 2.62
CA VAL A 13 -11.73 -15.61 2.23
C VAL A 13 -12.82 -16.18 3.15
N GLU A 14 -12.80 -17.49 3.43
CA GLU A 14 -13.82 -18.12 4.29
C GLU A 14 -13.78 -17.59 5.73
N ARG A 15 -12.59 -17.28 6.26
CA ARG A 15 -12.44 -16.69 7.59
C ARG A 15 -13.01 -15.26 7.64
N ASP A 16 -12.70 -14.45 6.62
CA ASP A 16 -12.84 -12.99 6.71
C ASP A 16 -14.00 -12.41 5.87
N LYS A 17 -14.70 -13.22 5.07
CA LYS A 17 -15.79 -12.76 4.19
C LYS A 17 -16.94 -12.04 4.88
N ASN A 18 -17.15 -12.28 6.17
CA ASN A 18 -18.21 -11.66 6.96
C ASN A 18 -17.79 -10.36 7.63
N HIS A 19 -16.53 -9.92 7.45
CA HIS A 19 -16.05 -8.64 7.95
C HIS A 19 -16.36 -7.54 6.93
N ALA A 20 -17.23 -6.60 7.29
CA ALA A 20 -17.65 -5.51 6.41
C ALA A 20 -16.49 -4.54 6.05
N CYS A 21 -15.45 -4.47 6.88
CA CYS A 21 -14.25 -3.68 6.61
C CYS A 21 -13.36 -4.26 5.50
N VAL A 22 -13.52 -5.53 5.15
CA VAL A 22 -12.83 -6.13 4.00
C VAL A 22 -13.57 -5.69 2.73
N VAL A 23 -12.98 -4.75 2.00
CA VAL A 23 -13.57 -4.18 0.78
C VAL A 23 -12.98 -4.77 -0.50
N MET A 24 -11.85 -5.46 -0.41
CA MET A 24 -11.11 -5.99 -1.53
C MET A 24 -10.30 -7.22 -1.09
N TRP A 25 -10.12 -8.20 -1.97
CA TRP A 25 -9.26 -9.36 -1.74
C TRP A 25 -7.92 -9.19 -2.44
N SER A 26 -6.81 -9.23 -1.70
CA SER A 26 -5.47 -9.28 -2.27
C SER A 26 -4.94 -10.71 -2.26
N LEU A 27 -4.38 -11.17 -3.38
CA LEU A 27 -3.99 -12.57 -3.55
C LEU A 27 -2.64 -12.92 -2.91
N GLY A 28 -1.87 -11.92 -2.51
CA GLY A 28 -0.56 -12.11 -1.90
C GLY A 28 0.33 -10.88 -2.07
N ASN A 29 1.60 -11.04 -1.74
CA ASN A 29 2.62 -10.02 -1.87
C ASN A 29 3.88 -10.59 -2.50
N GLU A 30 4.44 -9.91 -3.52
CA GLU A 30 5.75 -10.17 -4.14
C GLU A 30 6.03 -11.65 -4.48
N ALA A 31 5.01 -12.41 -4.83
CA ALA A 31 5.09 -13.85 -5.09
C ALA A 31 5.26 -14.20 -6.58
N GLY A 32 5.75 -13.27 -7.38
CA GLY A 32 5.81 -13.38 -8.83
C GLY A 32 4.43 -13.30 -9.49
N THR A 33 4.29 -13.86 -10.68
CA THR A 33 3.00 -13.91 -11.38
C THR A 33 2.84 -15.28 -12.06
N GLY A 34 1.66 -15.56 -12.61
CA GLY A 34 1.42 -16.77 -13.39
C GLY A 34 0.14 -17.52 -13.06
N ARG A 35 0.03 -18.72 -13.59
CA ARG A 35 -1.21 -19.52 -13.59
C ARG A 35 -1.80 -19.78 -12.21
N ASN A 36 -0.96 -19.94 -11.18
CA ASN A 36 -1.45 -20.23 -9.82
C ASN A 36 -2.20 -19.04 -9.23
N LEU A 37 -1.68 -17.82 -9.43
CA LEU A 37 -2.33 -16.59 -9.01
C LEU A 37 -3.59 -16.29 -9.86
N ALA A 38 -3.54 -16.55 -11.16
CA ALA A 38 -4.72 -16.48 -12.00
C ALA A 38 -5.82 -17.47 -11.55
N ALA A 39 -5.45 -18.68 -11.14
CA ALA A 39 -6.40 -19.66 -10.59
C ALA A 39 -6.99 -19.19 -9.26
N THR A 40 -6.20 -18.55 -8.38
CA THR A 40 -6.69 -17.96 -7.12
C THR A 40 -7.66 -16.80 -7.39
N ALA A 41 -7.33 -15.89 -8.30
CA ALA A 41 -8.22 -14.80 -8.71
C ALA A 41 -9.57 -15.36 -9.18
N HIS A 42 -9.52 -16.34 -10.07
CA HIS A 42 -10.72 -16.98 -10.61
C HIS A 42 -11.57 -17.68 -9.53
N TRP A 43 -10.92 -18.28 -8.54
CA TRP A 43 -11.63 -18.88 -7.40
C TRP A 43 -12.31 -17.81 -6.56
N VAL A 44 -11.62 -16.71 -6.24
CA VAL A 44 -12.18 -15.59 -5.44
C VAL A 44 -13.36 -14.96 -6.15
N HIS A 45 -13.26 -14.64 -7.43
CA HIS A 45 -14.38 -14.09 -8.22
C HIS A 45 -15.64 -14.96 -8.19
N ARG A 46 -15.48 -16.29 -8.19
CA ARG A 46 -16.63 -17.19 -8.07
C ARG A 46 -17.19 -17.29 -6.65
N ARG A 47 -16.30 -17.20 -5.65
CA ARG A 47 -16.67 -17.38 -4.25
C ARG A 47 -17.28 -16.13 -3.63
N ASP A 48 -16.75 -14.97 -3.99
CA ASP A 48 -17.18 -13.66 -3.49
C ASP A 48 -17.18 -12.64 -4.65
N PRO A 49 -18.21 -12.66 -5.50
CA PRO A 49 -18.28 -11.79 -6.67
C PRO A 49 -18.59 -10.33 -6.32
N GLY A 50 -18.87 -10.03 -5.06
CA GLY A 50 -19.20 -8.68 -4.59
C GLY A 50 -17.97 -7.83 -4.25
N ARG A 51 -16.78 -8.43 -4.16
CA ARG A 51 -15.55 -7.71 -3.82
C ARG A 51 -14.51 -7.84 -4.93
N PRO A 52 -13.83 -6.73 -5.31
CA PRO A 52 -12.80 -6.76 -6.31
C PRO A 52 -11.58 -7.55 -5.84
N VAL A 53 -10.86 -8.08 -6.81
CA VAL A 53 -9.61 -8.83 -6.60
C VAL A 53 -8.42 -7.95 -6.99
N HIS A 54 -7.46 -7.89 -6.10
CA HIS A 54 -6.19 -7.16 -6.23
C HIS A 54 -5.00 -8.12 -6.18
N TYR A 55 -3.96 -7.79 -6.89
CA TYR A 55 -2.62 -8.33 -6.75
C TYR A 55 -1.61 -7.45 -7.51
N GLU A 56 -0.64 -6.86 -6.82
CA GLU A 56 0.34 -5.96 -7.46
C GLU A 56 1.18 -6.66 -8.52
N GLY A 57 1.57 -7.92 -8.30
CA GLY A 57 2.34 -8.70 -9.27
C GLY A 57 1.63 -9.01 -10.58
N ASP A 58 0.33 -8.74 -10.72
CA ASP A 58 -0.38 -8.74 -11.99
C ASP A 58 -0.25 -7.38 -12.69
N HIS A 59 0.98 -7.03 -13.05
CA HIS A 59 1.34 -5.73 -13.62
C HIS A 59 0.55 -5.35 -14.87
N THR A 60 -0.15 -6.27 -15.48
CA THR A 60 -0.95 -6.06 -16.69
C THR A 60 -2.46 -6.12 -16.45
N ALA A 61 -2.89 -6.29 -15.21
CA ALA A 61 -4.28 -6.55 -14.82
C ALA A 61 -4.95 -7.63 -15.67
N ALA A 62 -4.24 -8.74 -15.88
CA ALA A 62 -4.71 -9.84 -16.70
C ALA A 62 -5.83 -10.64 -16.02
N TYR A 63 -5.83 -10.71 -14.69
CA TYR A 63 -6.79 -11.47 -13.89
C TYR A 63 -7.28 -10.73 -12.63
N THR A 64 -6.82 -9.49 -12.41
CA THR A 64 -7.22 -8.65 -11.28
C THR A 64 -8.15 -7.50 -11.72
N ASP A 65 -8.92 -6.96 -10.78
CA ASP A 65 -9.88 -5.88 -11.01
C ASP A 65 -9.31 -4.51 -10.69
N VAL A 66 -8.25 -4.46 -9.90
CA VAL A 66 -7.58 -3.25 -9.44
C VAL A 66 -6.16 -3.25 -9.95
N TYR A 67 -5.75 -2.18 -10.61
CA TYR A 67 -4.36 -1.97 -10.98
C TYR A 67 -3.62 -1.31 -9.81
N SER A 68 -2.43 -1.78 -9.51
CA SER A 68 -1.65 -1.19 -8.42
C SER A 68 -0.16 -1.20 -8.69
N ARG A 69 0.55 -0.35 -7.95
CA ARG A 69 2.02 -0.26 -7.95
C ARG A 69 2.52 -0.04 -6.52
N MET A 70 3.70 -0.58 -6.25
CA MET A 70 4.49 -0.27 -5.06
C MET A 70 5.41 0.91 -5.35
N TYR A 71 5.43 1.89 -4.48
CA TYR A 71 6.33 3.05 -4.48
C TYR A 71 6.46 3.77 -5.82
N PRO A 72 5.37 3.97 -6.58
CA PRO A 72 5.46 4.77 -7.78
C PRO A 72 5.79 6.21 -7.37
N SER A 73 6.68 6.87 -8.12
CA SER A 73 6.91 8.31 -7.94
C SER A 73 5.66 9.12 -8.30
N PRO A 74 5.49 10.36 -7.82
CA PRO A 74 4.37 11.21 -8.22
C PRO A 74 4.25 11.37 -9.74
N ALA A 75 5.37 11.40 -10.46
CA ALA A 75 5.37 11.48 -11.92
C ALA A 75 4.81 10.21 -12.58
N GLU A 76 5.13 9.04 -12.02
CA GLU A 76 4.57 7.76 -12.50
C GLU A 76 3.08 7.65 -12.18
N VAL A 77 2.64 8.08 -11.00
CA VAL A 77 1.20 8.14 -10.66
C VAL A 77 0.45 9.04 -11.63
N ALA A 78 0.97 10.23 -11.90
CA ALA A 78 0.39 11.13 -12.89
C ALA A 78 0.29 10.49 -14.28
N ALA A 79 1.33 9.78 -14.73
CA ALA A 79 1.35 9.08 -16.01
C ALA A 79 0.35 7.91 -16.06
N ILE A 80 0.23 7.13 -14.98
CA ILE A 80 -0.74 6.03 -14.84
C ILE A 80 -2.18 6.56 -14.91
N CYS A 81 -2.44 7.67 -14.24
CA CYS A 81 -3.77 8.25 -14.12
C CYS A 81 -4.17 9.16 -15.30
N ALA A 82 -3.22 9.55 -16.13
CA ALA A 82 -3.50 10.37 -17.31
C ALA A 82 -4.27 9.57 -18.40
N ASP A 83 -5.19 10.25 -19.06
CA ASP A 83 -5.90 9.72 -20.25
C ASP A 83 -5.02 9.76 -21.51
N SER A 84 -3.72 9.54 -21.36
CA SER A 84 -2.74 9.62 -22.46
C SER A 84 -2.72 8.39 -23.36
N GLY A 85 -3.36 7.30 -22.93
CA GLY A 85 -3.27 5.99 -23.60
C GLY A 85 -1.88 5.32 -23.49
N VAL A 86 -1.02 5.80 -22.58
CA VAL A 86 0.32 5.27 -22.35
C VAL A 86 0.56 5.12 -20.86
N VAL A 87 0.82 3.89 -20.42
CA VAL A 87 1.34 3.61 -19.07
C VAL A 87 2.78 3.12 -19.21
N PRO A 88 3.74 3.73 -18.52
CA PRO A 88 5.15 3.35 -18.65
C PRO A 88 5.38 1.85 -18.43
N GLY A 89 6.13 1.23 -19.33
CA GLY A 89 6.48 -0.21 -19.27
C GLY A 89 5.42 -1.17 -19.79
N LEU A 90 4.25 -0.70 -20.24
CA LEU A 90 3.19 -1.52 -20.79
C LEU A 90 3.05 -1.34 -22.31
N SER A 91 2.65 -2.42 -22.99
CA SER A 91 2.23 -2.35 -24.39
C SER A 91 0.90 -1.60 -24.54
N PRO A 92 0.52 -1.14 -25.74
CA PRO A 92 -0.76 -0.46 -25.96
C PRO A 92 -1.99 -1.28 -25.52
N VAL A 93 -1.96 -2.61 -25.71
CA VAL A 93 -3.06 -3.50 -25.31
C VAL A 93 -3.16 -3.60 -23.78
N GLU A 94 -2.03 -3.71 -23.10
CA GLU A 94 -1.97 -3.76 -21.64
C GLU A 94 -2.36 -2.40 -21.05
N THR A 95 -1.85 -1.29 -21.61
CA THR A 95 -2.26 0.05 -21.23
C THR A 95 -3.78 0.22 -21.34
N ALA A 96 -4.38 -0.15 -22.45
CA ALA A 96 -5.83 -0.09 -22.63
C ALA A 96 -6.59 -0.88 -21.56
N ARG A 97 -6.06 -2.03 -21.12
CA ARG A 97 -6.65 -2.85 -20.08
C ARG A 97 -6.54 -2.17 -18.71
N VAL A 98 -5.34 -1.77 -18.28
CA VAL A 98 -5.14 -1.15 -16.97
C VAL A 98 -5.81 0.20 -16.85
N SER A 99 -5.95 0.94 -17.94
CA SER A 99 -6.64 2.24 -17.97
C SER A 99 -8.15 2.16 -17.69
N THR A 100 -8.74 0.97 -17.76
CA THR A 100 -10.14 0.75 -17.37
C THR A 100 -10.29 0.35 -15.90
N ARG A 101 -9.19 0.18 -15.17
CA ARG A 101 -9.20 -0.29 -13.78
C ARG A 101 -9.02 0.88 -12.81
N PRO A 102 -9.62 0.82 -11.61
CA PRO A 102 -9.22 1.70 -10.53
C PRO A 102 -7.74 1.49 -10.22
N PHE A 103 -7.06 2.54 -9.83
CA PHE A 103 -5.65 2.51 -9.45
C PHE A 103 -5.47 2.75 -7.95
N VAL A 104 -4.60 1.97 -7.33
CA VAL A 104 -4.23 2.07 -5.91
C VAL A 104 -2.72 1.96 -5.79
N MET A 105 -2.10 2.79 -4.98
CA MET A 105 -0.73 2.57 -4.52
C MET A 105 -0.80 1.55 -3.38
N CYS A 106 -0.53 0.27 -3.68
CA CYS A 106 -0.66 -0.78 -2.65
C CYS A 106 0.41 -0.67 -1.57
N GLU A 107 1.52 0.01 -1.85
CA GLU A 107 2.50 0.50 -0.90
C GLU A 107 3.03 1.84 -1.40
N TYR A 108 3.10 2.84 -0.50
CA TYR A 108 3.72 4.13 -0.77
C TYR A 108 4.21 4.78 0.53
N ALA A 109 4.87 5.92 0.43
CA ALA A 109 5.28 6.70 1.59
C ALA A 109 6.11 5.88 2.60
N HIS A 110 7.14 5.16 2.10
CA HIS A 110 8.04 4.36 2.93
C HIS A 110 8.64 5.22 4.05
N ALA A 111 8.29 4.93 5.30
CA ALA A 111 8.56 5.80 6.44
C ALA A 111 9.94 5.58 7.07
N MET A 112 10.78 4.72 6.51
CA MET A 112 12.13 4.45 7.02
C MET A 112 13.01 5.70 7.03
N GLY A 113 13.73 5.93 8.12
CA GLY A 113 14.68 7.03 8.26
C GLY A 113 13.99 8.40 8.28
N ASN A 114 14.28 9.24 7.28
CA ASN A 114 13.69 10.57 7.12
C ASN A 114 12.44 10.57 6.22
N GLY A 115 11.92 9.40 5.86
CA GLY A 115 10.65 9.28 5.16
C GLY A 115 9.45 9.54 6.10
N PRO A 116 8.25 9.55 5.52
CA PRO A 116 7.95 9.66 4.12
C PRO A 116 8.09 11.10 3.58
N GLY A 117 7.93 11.27 2.26
CA GLY A 117 7.92 12.58 1.61
C GLY A 117 6.91 12.68 0.48
N ALA A 118 6.65 13.91 0.01
CA ALA A 118 5.74 14.24 -1.08
C ALA A 118 4.28 13.78 -0.85
N LEU A 119 3.84 13.66 0.38
CA LEU A 119 2.49 13.19 0.72
C LEU A 119 1.41 14.11 0.15
N ASP A 120 1.60 15.42 0.21
CA ASP A 120 0.74 16.44 -0.38
C ASP A 120 0.59 16.30 -1.90
N THR A 121 1.68 15.93 -2.56
CA THR A 121 1.68 15.71 -4.01
C THR A 121 0.89 14.46 -4.40
N TYR A 122 1.00 13.38 -3.64
CA TYR A 122 0.22 12.16 -3.85
C TYR A 122 -1.27 12.41 -3.60
N ASP A 123 -1.61 13.10 -2.51
CA ASP A 123 -2.98 13.44 -2.14
C ASP A 123 -3.67 14.28 -3.22
N ALA A 124 -3.00 15.33 -3.69
CA ALA A 124 -3.51 16.15 -4.80
C ALA A 124 -3.80 15.36 -6.08
N GLN A 125 -3.10 14.25 -6.31
CA GLN A 125 -3.34 13.37 -7.46
C GLN A 125 -4.54 12.44 -7.27
N VAL A 126 -4.88 12.09 -6.03
CA VAL A 126 -6.13 11.37 -5.73
C VAL A 126 -7.33 12.22 -6.15
N ASP A 127 -7.34 13.48 -5.75
CA ASP A 127 -8.42 14.42 -6.10
C ASP A 127 -8.49 14.73 -7.61
N ALA A 128 -7.33 14.69 -8.28
CA ALA A 128 -7.24 15.03 -9.71
C ALA A 128 -7.72 13.91 -10.65
N SER A 129 -7.86 12.68 -10.18
CA SER A 129 -8.18 11.54 -11.04
C SER A 129 -9.25 10.62 -10.44
N PRO A 130 -10.38 10.40 -11.15
CA PRO A 130 -11.43 9.47 -10.68
C PRO A 130 -10.98 8.01 -10.66
N ARG A 131 -9.82 7.70 -11.23
CA ARG A 131 -9.23 6.36 -11.20
C ARG A 131 -8.37 6.12 -9.97
N HIS A 132 -7.81 7.17 -9.36
CA HIS A 132 -6.90 7.06 -8.24
C HIS A 132 -7.67 6.96 -6.93
N HIS A 133 -7.56 5.86 -6.25
CA HIS A 133 -8.28 5.56 -5.01
C HIS A 133 -7.39 5.62 -3.76
N GLY A 134 -6.27 6.34 -3.83
CA GLY A 134 -5.34 6.52 -2.72
C GLY A 134 -4.32 5.40 -2.61
N GLY A 135 -3.82 5.17 -1.41
CA GLY A 135 -2.75 4.21 -1.17
C GLY A 135 -2.66 3.78 0.29
N PHE A 136 -1.79 2.79 0.51
CA PHE A 136 -1.49 2.25 1.83
C PHE A 136 -0.04 2.57 2.17
N VAL A 137 0.19 3.26 3.29
CA VAL A 137 1.55 3.60 3.71
C VAL A 137 2.33 2.34 4.09
N TRP A 138 3.59 2.30 3.77
CA TRP A 138 4.53 1.32 4.26
C TRP A 138 5.51 1.99 5.22
N GLU A 139 5.35 1.79 6.51
CA GLU A 139 4.20 1.11 7.11
C GLU A 139 3.73 1.85 8.37
N TRP A 140 2.82 1.23 9.13
CA TRP A 140 2.23 1.93 10.26
C TRP A 140 3.12 1.96 11.49
N ARG A 141 3.76 0.83 11.85
CA ARG A 141 4.54 0.71 13.09
C ARG A 141 5.87 0.01 12.85
N ASP A 142 6.94 0.56 13.41
CA ASP A 142 8.23 -0.13 13.51
C ASP A 142 8.09 -1.48 14.22
N HIS A 143 8.78 -2.51 13.73
CA HIS A 143 8.73 -3.87 14.29
C HIS A 143 9.85 -4.16 15.31
N GLY A 144 10.45 -3.13 15.90
CA GLY A 144 11.49 -3.29 16.92
C GLY A 144 10.98 -3.97 18.19
N ILE A 145 11.82 -4.76 18.80
CA ILE A 145 11.56 -5.48 20.06
C ILE A 145 12.28 -4.77 21.18
N LEU A 146 11.57 -4.37 22.25
CA LEU A 146 12.19 -3.70 23.39
C LEU A 146 13.24 -4.63 24.03
N ALA A 147 14.48 -4.16 24.06
CA ALA A 147 15.62 -4.80 24.66
C ALA A 147 16.39 -3.81 25.56
N HIS A 148 17.40 -4.28 26.27
CA HIS A 148 18.24 -3.44 27.12
C HIS A 148 19.71 -3.77 26.86
N THR A 149 20.52 -2.74 26.82
CA THR A 149 21.99 -2.87 26.81
C THR A 149 22.51 -3.44 28.12
N ALA A 150 23.79 -3.79 28.18
CA ALA A 150 24.42 -4.35 29.39
C ALA A 150 24.36 -3.40 30.60
N ASP A 151 24.28 -2.11 30.39
CA ASP A 151 24.11 -1.09 31.45
C ASP A 151 22.65 -0.77 31.77
N GLY A 152 21.70 -1.49 31.15
CA GLY A 152 20.27 -1.36 31.40
C GLY A 152 19.56 -0.29 30.58
N THR A 153 20.22 0.35 29.63
CA THR A 153 19.58 1.34 28.74
C THR A 153 18.60 0.66 27.78
N PRO A 154 17.32 1.07 27.74
CA PRO A 154 16.35 0.49 26.82
C PRO A 154 16.60 0.94 25.39
N PHE A 155 16.37 0.04 24.43
CA PHE A 155 16.38 0.33 23.00
C PHE A 155 15.46 -0.64 22.25
N PHE A 156 15.10 -0.32 21.03
CA PHE A 156 14.35 -1.23 20.15
C PHE A 156 15.34 -2.00 19.27
N ALA A 157 15.45 -3.29 19.54
CA ALA A 157 16.31 -4.22 18.82
C ALA A 157 15.64 -4.73 17.54
N TYR A 158 16.47 -5.09 16.56
CA TYR A 158 16.04 -5.66 15.27
C TYR A 158 17.00 -6.77 14.83
N GLY A 159 16.89 -7.24 13.59
CA GLY A 159 17.70 -8.34 13.07
C GLY A 159 19.20 -8.09 13.21
N GLY A 160 19.93 -9.07 13.77
CA GLY A 160 21.34 -9.01 14.14
C GLY A 160 21.61 -8.77 15.63
N ASP A 161 20.68 -8.12 16.33
CA ASP A 161 20.84 -7.81 17.77
C ASP A 161 20.66 -9.06 18.67
N PHE A 162 20.09 -10.13 18.15
CA PHE A 162 19.81 -11.37 18.87
C PHE A 162 20.81 -12.51 18.55
N GLY A 163 21.89 -12.20 17.80
CA GLY A 163 22.95 -13.13 17.46
C GLY A 163 22.71 -13.95 16.19
N GLU A 164 21.67 -13.67 15.44
CA GLU A 164 21.44 -14.28 14.12
C GLU A 164 22.44 -13.78 13.08
N VAL A 165 22.89 -14.70 12.20
CA VAL A 165 23.89 -14.41 11.15
C VAL A 165 23.24 -13.89 9.87
N VAL A 166 22.01 -14.33 9.57
CA VAL A 166 21.26 -13.92 8.39
C VAL A 166 20.08 -13.05 8.84
N HIS A 167 20.13 -11.78 8.50
CA HIS A 167 19.11 -10.80 8.88
C HIS A 167 19.15 -9.58 7.93
N ASP A 168 18.09 -8.79 7.93
CA ASP A 168 17.95 -7.57 7.13
C ASP A 168 18.19 -6.28 7.94
N GLY A 169 18.76 -6.41 9.16
CA GLY A 169 19.09 -5.27 10.02
C GLY A 169 17.84 -4.45 10.41
N ASN A 170 17.97 -3.13 10.25
CA ASN A 170 16.90 -2.19 10.59
C ASN A 170 15.82 -2.05 9.50
N PHE A 171 15.74 -2.95 8.51
CA PHE A 171 14.74 -2.90 7.44
C PHE A 171 13.32 -3.27 7.91
N VAL A 172 13.07 -3.15 9.18
CA VAL A 172 11.79 -3.32 9.88
C VAL A 172 11.48 -2.08 10.76
N MET A 173 12.30 -1.02 10.60
CA MET A 173 12.14 0.25 11.30
C MET A 173 11.70 1.31 10.30
N ASP A 174 10.49 1.17 9.79
CA ASP A 174 9.91 1.91 8.68
C ASP A 174 8.47 2.35 8.95
N GLY A 175 8.11 2.44 10.23
CA GLY A 175 6.79 2.84 10.70
C GLY A 175 6.55 4.34 10.79
N MET A 176 5.29 4.73 10.66
CA MET A 176 4.79 6.07 11.03
C MET A 176 4.81 6.29 12.55
N VAL A 177 4.88 5.21 13.32
CA VAL A 177 5.06 5.23 14.77
C VAL A 177 6.17 4.28 15.17
N LEU A 178 6.84 4.57 16.28
CA LEU A 178 7.82 3.69 16.90
C LEU A 178 7.12 2.42 17.47
N PRO A 179 7.88 1.38 17.89
CA PRO A 179 7.29 0.15 18.43
C PRO A 179 6.39 0.36 19.66
N ASP A 180 6.55 1.45 20.38
CA ASP A 180 5.77 1.84 21.56
C ASP A 180 4.63 2.83 21.25
N ASP A 181 4.28 2.99 19.96
CA ASP A 181 3.28 3.95 19.48
C ASP A 181 3.70 5.43 19.55
N THR A 182 4.94 5.75 19.87
CA THR A 182 5.43 7.12 19.80
C THR A 182 5.38 7.63 18.35
N PRO A 183 4.67 8.74 18.07
CA PRO A 183 4.55 9.27 16.72
C PRO A 183 5.89 9.74 16.16
N THR A 184 6.14 9.44 14.89
CA THR A 184 7.23 10.06 14.12
C THR A 184 6.78 11.40 13.52
N PRO A 185 7.72 12.27 13.08
CA PRO A 185 7.35 13.49 12.36
C PRO A 185 6.51 13.22 11.10
N GLY A 186 6.73 12.08 10.43
CA GLY A 186 5.98 11.67 9.24
C GLY A 186 4.49 11.45 9.53
N LEU A 187 4.12 10.96 10.71
CA LEU A 187 2.71 10.82 11.08
C LEU A 187 2.01 12.18 11.20
N ALA A 188 2.70 13.22 11.69
CA ALA A 188 2.11 14.55 11.80
C ALA A 188 1.82 15.14 10.40
N GLU A 189 2.73 14.97 9.45
CA GLU A 189 2.51 15.37 8.05
C GLU A 189 1.38 14.55 7.41
N PHE A 190 1.39 13.23 7.57
CA PHE A 190 0.34 12.35 7.06
C PHE A 190 -1.05 12.74 7.58
N ALA A 191 -1.16 13.05 8.88
CA ALA A 191 -2.41 13.50 9.48
C ALA A 191 -2.87 14.87 8.94
N ALA A 192 -1.93 15.79 8.68
CA ALA A 192 -2.24 17.11 8.13
C ALA A 192 -2.71 17.03 6.68
N VAL A 193 -2.05 16.21 5.87
CA VAL A 193 -2.39 16.01 4.45
C VAL A 193 -3.75 15.31 4.30
N ASN A 194 -4.02 14.31 5.13
CA ASN A 194 -5.28 13.56 5.10
C ASN A 194 -6.39 14.18 5.98
N ALA A 195 -6.23 15.44 6.43
CA ALA A 195 -7.24 16.08 7.25
C ALA A 195 -8.53 16.30 6.45
N PRO A 196 -9.70 15.82 6.95
CA PRO A 196 -10.96 15.93 6.23
C PRO A 196 -11.47 17.37 6.12
N VAL A 197 -10.86 18.28 6.88
CA VAL A 197 -11.19 19.72 6.88
C VAL A 197 -9.89 20.51 6.84
N THR A 198 -9.75 21.39 5.88
CA THR A 198 -8.61 22.31 5.77
C THR A 198 -9.04 23.77 5.99
N LEU A 199 -8.09 24.57 6.48
CA LEU A 199 -8.30 25.98 6.76
C LEU A 199 -7.39 26.82 5.88
N ALA A 200 -7.99 27.71 5.08
CA ALA A 200 -7.26 28.72 4.32
C ALA A 200 -7.52 30.10 4.89
N ALA A 201 -6.46 30.82 5.27
CA ALA A 201 -6.54 32.15 5.83
C ALA A 201 -6.08 33.22 4.84
N SER A 202 -6.85 34.31 4.74
CA SER A 202 -6.46 35.53 4.06
C SER A 202 -6.84 36.73 4.94
N PRO A 203 -6.32 37.95 4.68
CA PRO A 203 -6.64 39.13 5.51
C PRO A 203 -8.16 39.31 5.70
N GLY A 204 -8.61 39.21 6.95
CA GLY A 204 -10.03 39.36 7.31
C GLY A 204 -10.95 38.18 6.93
N ARG A 205 -10.40 37.08 6.42
CA ARG A 205 -11.21 35.91 6.00
C ARG A 205 -10.54 34.59 6.40
N LEU A 206 -11.33 33.69 6.99
CA LEU A 206 -11.01 32.29 7.19
C LEU A 206 -11.97 31.46 6.35
N THR A 207 -11.42 30.60 5.48
CA THR A 207 -12.21 29.67 4.66
C THR A 207 -12.01 28.27 5.21
N VAL A 208 -13.09 27.56 5.46
CA VAL A 208 -13.12 26.14 5.79
C VAL A 208 -13.44 25.37 4.54
N VAL A 209 -12.61 24.40 4.20
CA VAL A 209 -12.79 23.52 3.03
C VAL A 209 -12.94 22.09 3.55
N ASN A 210 -13.98 21.42 3.08
CA ASN A 210 -14.31 20.02 3.39
C ASN A 210 -14.58 19.29 2.10
#